data_463d80caf9140692747d86da4b93c8f7
#
_entry.id   463d80caf9140692747d86da4b93c8f7
#
_cell.length_a   1.000
_cell.length_b   1.000
_cell.length_c   1.000
_cell.angle_alpha   90.00
_cell.angle_beta   90.00
_cell.angle_gamma   90.00
#
_symmetry.space_group_name_H-M   'P 1'
#
loop_
_entity.id
_entity.type
_entity.pdbx_description
1 polymer ?
#
loop_
_entity_poly.entity_id
_entity_poly.type
_entity_poly.pdbx_seq_one_letter_code
_entity_poly.pdbx_strand_id
1 'polypeptide(L)'
;MYTPQEVSEKTFPKSTGLTSGYNMTAVDEFLDGLTEDYTALYKDNTTLKAKLKMLAEKVEEYRATEDAMRSTLLAAQKMAAQMVADAQAEKEKTIADAQAQAEQILADAR
;
A
#
# COMPACT_ATOMS: atom_id res chain seq x y z
N MET A 1 10.75 -30.86 2.18
CA MET A 1 11.35 -29.94 3.17
C MET A 1 10.99 -30.38 4.58
N TYR A 2 11.96 -30.44 5.47
CA TYR A 2 11.70 -30.83 6.86
C TYR A 2 10.92 -29.76 7.60
N THR A 3 9.92 -30.20 8.36
CA THR A 3 9.21 -29.30 9.25
C THR A 3 9.97 -29.20 10.59
N PRO A 4 9.76 -28.13 11.37
CA PRO A 4 10.37 -28.04 12.70
C PRO A 4 10.08 -29.26 13.59
N GLN A 5 8.86 -29.79 13.49
CA GLN A 5 8.44 -30.97 14.26
C GLN A 5 9.22 -32.21 13.83
N GLU A 6 9.38 -32.42 12.52
CA GLU A 6 10.18 -33.54 11.99
C GLU A 6 11.61 -33.47 12.48
N VAL A 7 12.20 -32.27 12.55
CA VAL A 7 13.56 -32.08 13.07
C VAL A 7 13.63 -32.40 14.55
N SER A 8 12.66 -31.94 15.35
CA SER A 8 12.66 -32.15 16.81
C SER A 8 12.44 -33.63 17.19
N GLU A 9 11.70 -34.36 16.36
CA GLU A 9 11.37 -35.76 16.57
C GLU A 9 12.36 -36.71 15.91
N LYS A 10 13.36 -36.19 15.21
CA LYS A 10 14.34 -37.03 14.51
C LYS A 10 15.17 -37.83 15.49
N THR A 11 15.23 -39.11 15.23
CA THR A 11 16.08 -40.05 15.97
C THR A 11 17.06 -40.71 15.00
N PHE A 12 18.22 -41.13 15.52
CA PHE A 12 19.24 -41.77 14.72
C PHE A 12 19.53 -43.17 15.25
N PRO A 13 19.82 -44.14 14.38
CA PRO A 13 20.26 -45.45 14.81
C PRO A 13 21.62 -45.37 15.50
N LYS A 14 21.84 -46.25 16.45
CA LYS A 14 23.14 -46.37 17.11
C LYS A 14 24.16 -46.97 16.15
N SER A 15 25.44 -46.62 16.33
CA SER A 15 26.53 -47.23 15.56
C SER A 15 26.66 -48.70 15.89
N THR A 16 27.05 -49.49 14.90
CA THR A 16 27.33 -50.90 15.07
C THR A 16 28.80 -51.08 15.48
N GLY A 17 29.06 -51.85 16.55
CA GLY A 17 30.41 -52.12 17.02
C GLY A 17 30.56 -51.90 18.52
N LEU A 18 31.81 -51.85 18.98
CA LEU A 18 32.17 -51.74 20.39
C LEU A 18 32.00 -50.32 20.97
N THR A 19 31.85 -49.31 20.12
CA THR A 19 31.68 -47.94 20.55
C THR A 19 30.20 -47.57 20.55
N SER A 20 29.74 -46.93 21.62
CA SER A 20 28.39 -46.41 21.70
C SER A 20 28.32 -45.03 21.03
N GLY A 21 27.32 -44.84 20.16
CA GLY A 21 27.10 -43.58 19.46
C GLY A 21 26.08 -43.74 18.34
N TYR A 22 25.83 -42.67 17.64
CA TYR A 22 24.93 -42.69 16.50
C TYR A 22 25.68 -43.10 15.22
N ASN A 23 24.95 -43.63 14.25
CA ASN A 23 25.48 -43.94 12.94
C ASN A 23 25.87 -42.63 12.23
N MET A 24 27.15 -42.46 11.93
CA MET A 24 27.67 -41.24 11.32
C MET A 24 27.04 -40.94 9.96
N THR A 25 26.89 -41.98 9.12
CA THR A 25 26.28 -41.81 7.79
C THR A 25 24.83 -41.32 7.90
N ALA A 26 24.03 -41.87 8.84
CA ALA A 26 22.68 -41.47 9.03
C ALA A 26 22.58 -40.02 9.52
N VAL A 27 23.45 -39.59 10.40
CA VAL A 27 23.50 -38.21 10.90
C VAL A 27 23.94 -37.28 9.79
N ASP A 28 24.96 -37.62 9.03
CA ASP A 28 25.47 -36.79 7.92
C ASP A 28 24.41 -36.62 6.83
N GLU A 29 23.72 -37.67 6.45
CA GLU A 29 22.62 -37.59 5.46
C GLU A 29 21.48 -36.67 5.94
N PHE A 30 21.11 -36.80 7.19
CA PHE A 30 20.09 -35.95 7.77
C PHE A 30 20.51 -34.47 7.78
N LEU A 31 21.77 -34.22 8.20
CA LEU A 31 22.32 -32.86 8.24
C LEU A 31 22.42 -32.25 6.85
N ASP A 32 22.79 -33.06 5.84
CA ASP A 32 22.83 -32.58 4.46
C ASP A 32 21.46 -32.17 3.97
N GLY A 33 20.43 -32.97 4.21
CA GLY A 33 19.06 -32.64 3.85
C GLY A 33 18.56 -31.40 4.60
N LEU A 34 18.87 -31.33 5.88
CA LEU A 34 18.48 -30.18 6.71
C LEU A 34 19.18 -28.90 6.23
N THR A 35 20.46 -29.01 5.84
CA THR A 35 21.22 -27.86 5.31
C THR A 35 20.61 -27.35 4.01
N GLU A 36 20.19 -28.25 3.12
CA GLU A 36 19.49 -27.86 1.88
C GLU A 36 18.19 -27.13 2.20
N ASP A 37 17.41 -27.67 3.11
CA ASP A 37 16.12 -27.07 3.50
C ASP A 37 16.34 -25.73 4.20
N TYR A 38 17.32 -25.64 5.07
CA TYR A 38 17.66 -24.39 5.76
C TYR A 38 18.11 -23.32 4.74
N THR A 39 18.94 -23.72 3.78
CA THR A 39 19.42 -22.81 2.73
C THR A 39 18.25 -22.28 1.91
N ALA A 40 17.31 -23.17 1.53
CA ALA A 40 16.11 -22.78 0.79
C ALA A 40 15.24 -21.81 1.59
N LEU A 41 15.02 -22.10 2.86
CA LEU A 41 14.23 -21.24 3.76
C LEU A 41 14.89 -19.89 3.99
N TYR A 42 16.20 -19.86 4.15
CA TYR A 42 16.95 -18.63 4.31
C TYR A 42 16.81 -17.75 3.08
N LYS A 43 16.91 -18.36 1.90
CA LYS A 43 16.75 -17.68 0.62
C LYS A 43 15.34 -17.11 0.45
N ASP A 44 14.34 -17.94 0.76
CA ASP A 44 12.94 -17.52 0.70
C ASP A 44 12.66 -16.40 1.69
N ASN A 45 13.23 -16.49 2.89
CA ASN A 45 13.07 -15.44 3.91
C ASN A 45 13.64 -14.10 3.43
N THR A 46 14.84 -14.13 2.82
CA THR A 46 15.48 -12.95 2.26
C THR A 46 14.60 -12.34 1.14
N THR A 47 14.08 -13.20 0.26
CA THR A 47 13.19 -12.77 -0.83
C THR A 47 11.90 -12.17 -0.30
N LEU A 48 11.28 -12.81 0.70
CA LEU A 48 10.06 -12.33 1.32
C LEU A 48 10.26 -10.99 2.03
N LYS A 49 11.38 -10.81 2.71
CA LYS A 49 11.72 -9.53 3.36
C LYS A 49 11.88 -8.42 2.33
N ALA A 50 12.53 -8.70 1.20
CA ALA A 50 12.68 -7.74 0.12
C ALA A 50 11.32 -7.36 -0.48
N LYS A 51 10.45 -8.34 -0.71
CA LYS A 51 9.08 -8.11 -1.20
C LYS A 51 8.25 -7.30 -0.21
N LEU A 52 8.38 -7.58 1.09
CA LEU A 52 7.70 -6.82 2.15
C LEU A 52 8.11 -5.35 2.12
N LYS A 53 9.41 -5.09 1.98
CA LYS A 53 9.93 -3.73 1.89
C LYS A 53 9.36 -3.01 0.67
N MET A 54 9.34 -3.67 -0.48
CA MET A 54 8.77 -3.12 -1.72
C MET A 54 7.28 -2.83 -1.56
N LEU A 55 6.53 -3.73 -0.92
CA LEU A 55 5.11 -3.55 -0.67
C LEU A 55 4.85 -2.38 0.28
N ALA A 56 5.67 -2.24 1.33
CA ALA A 56 5.57 -1.12 2.25
C ALA A 56 5.80 0.21 1.54
N GLU A 57 6.80 0.28 0.66
CA GLU A 57 7.07 1.45 -0.17
C GLU A 57 5.89 1.77 -1.09
N LYS A 58 5.29 0.74 -1.71
CA LYS A 58 4.11 0.91 -2.56
C LYS A 58 2.89 1.41 -1.79
N VAL A 59 2.67 0.91 -0.59
CA VAL A 59 1.59 1.40 0.28
C VAL A 59 1.78 2.87 0.60
N GLU A 60 3.01 3.28 0.91
CA GLU A 60 3.31 4.70 1.18
C GLU A 60 3.07 5.57 -0.07
N GLU A 61 3.46 5.10 -1.25
CA GLU A 61 3.18 5.80 -2.51
C GLU A 61 1.68 5.95 -2.75
N TYR A 62 0.90 4.89 -2.53
CA TYR A 62 -0.55 4.93 -2.70
C TYR A 62 -1.22 5.86 -1.71
N ARG A 63 -0.75 5.89 -0.45
CA ARG A 63 -1.25 6.82 0.56
C ARG A 63 -0.99 8.26 0.17
N ALA A 64 0.23 8.55 -0.29
CA ALA A 64 0.60 9.89 -0.74
C ALA A 64 -0.26 10.32 -1.93
N THR A 65 -0.49 9.41 -2.89
CA THR A 65 -1.35 9.66 -4.04
C THR A 65 -2.80 9.89 -3.61
N GLU A 66 -3.31 9.08 -2.70
CA GLU A 66 -4.67 9.23 -2.17
C GLU A 66 -4.85 10.57 -1.47
N ASP A 67 -3.88 10.98 -0.64
CA ASP A 67 -3.92 12.27 0.04
C ASP A 67 -3.88 13.43 -0.95
N ALA A 68 -3.03 13.31 -1.98
CA ALA A 68 -2.96 14.33 -3.05
C ALA A 68 -4.28 14.44 -3.81
N MET A 69 -4.89 13.30 -4.14
CA MET A 69 -6.19 13.27 -4.82
C MET A 69 -7.29 13.88 -3.94
N ARG A 70 -7.29 13.56 -2.67
CA ARG A 70 -8.25 14.13 -1.71
C ARG A 70 -8.11 15.65 -1.60
N SER A 71 -6.87 16.15 -1.51
CA SER A 71 -6.59 17.57 -1.48
C SER A 71 -7.03 18.25 -2.77
N THR A 72 -6.79 17.62 -3.92
CA THR A 72 -7.20 18.14 -5.22
C THR A 72 -8.72 18.22 -5.34
N LEU A 73 -9.43 17.18 -4.90
CA LEU A 73 -10.90 17.16 -4.90
C LEU A 73 -11.47 18.25 -4.00
N LEU A 74 -10.88 18.43 -2.81
CA LEU A 74 -11.31 19.48 -1.88
C LEU A 74 -11.12 20.87 -2.51
N ALA A 75 -9.96 21.10 -3.13
CA ALA A 75 -9.68 22.36 -3.82
C ALA A 75 -10.64 22.59 -4.98
N ALA A 76 -10.95 21.54 -5.75
CA ALA A 76 -11.89 21.62 -6.87
C ALA A 76 -13.30 21.92 -6.38
N GLN A 77 -13.75 21.30 -5.29
CA GLN A 77 -15.07 21.58 -4.69
C GLN A 77 -15.15 23.02 -4.21
N LYS A 78 -14.09 23.51 -3.58
CA LYS A 78 -14.01 24.89 -3.10
C LYS A 78 -14.06 25.88 -4.27
N MET A 79 -13.33 25.60 -5.34
CA MET A 79 -13.36 26.41 -6.55
C MET A 79 -14.74 26.39 -7.21
N ALA A 80 -15.38 25.23 -7.29
CA ALA A 80 -16.72 25.11 -7.84
C ALA A 80 -17.74 25.94 -7.04
N ALA A 81 -17.67 25.87 -5.71
CA ALA A 81 -18.54 26.67 -4.84
C ALA A 81 -18.30 28.16 -5.04
N GLN A 82 -17.05 28.58 -5.17
CA GLN A 82 -16.70 29.98 -5.42
C GLN A 82 -17.21 30.45 -6.79
N MET A 83 -17.07 29.61 -7.81
CA MET A 83 -17.58 29.92 -9.15
C MET A 83 -19.08 30.10 -9.16
N VAL A 84 -19.81 29.25 -8.43
CA VAL A 84 -21.27 29.38 -8.31
C VAL A 84 -21.63 30.68 -7.58
N ALA A 85 -20.94 31.00 -6.49
CA ALA A 85 -21.18 32.24 -5.74
C ALA A 85 -20.89 33.46 -6.60
N ASP A 86 -19.80 33.46 -7.35
CA ASP A 86 -19.43 34.57 -8.25
C ASP A 86 -20.44 34.73 -9.38
N ALA A 87 -20.88 33.61 -9.97
CA ALA A 87 -21.89 33.64 -11.03
C ALA A 87 -23.22 34.16 -10.51
N GLN A 88 -23.62 33.81 -9.29
CA GLN A 88 -24.83 34.29 -8.67
C GLN A 88 -24.75 35.79 -8.41
N ALA A 89 -23.63 36.26 -7.88
CA ALA A 89 -23.42 37.69 -7.63
C ALA A 89 -23.42 38.50 -8.94
N GLU A 90 -22.78 37.98 -9.98
CA GLU A 90 -22.78 38.65 -11.30
C GLU A 90 -24.17 38.66 -11.93
N LYS A 91 -24.92 37.57 -11.79
CA LYS A 91 -26.32 37.49 -12.23
C LYS A 91 -27.18 38.60 -11.58
N GLU A 92 -27.09 38.72 -10.26
CA GLU A 92 -27.86 39.72 -9.49
C GLU A 92 -27.47 41.15 -9.93
N LYS A 93 -26.17 41.39 -10.11
CA LYS A 93 -25.65 42.67 -10.57
C LYS A 93 -26.18 43.00 -11.98
N THR A 94 -26.12 42.04 -12.89
CA THR A 94 -26.59 42.20 -14.26
C THR A 94 -28.07 42.51 -14.30
N ILE A 95 -28.90 41.83 -13.51
CA ILE A 95 -30.32 42.07 -13.42
C ILE A 95 -30.59 43.45 -12.83
N ALA A 96 -29.90 43.82 -11.76
CA ALA A 96 -30.06 45.14 -11.15
C ALA A 96 -29.68 46.27 -12.12
N ASP A 97 -28.56 46.10 -12.84
CA ASP A 97 -28.14 47.10 -13.84
C ASP A 97 -29.14 47.22 -14.99
N ALA A 98 -29.66 46.09 -15.47
CA ALA A 98 -30.69 46.10 -16.53
C ALA A 98 -31.99 46.79 -16.09
N GLN A 99 -32.41 46.55 -14.86
CA GLN A 99 -33.59 47.20 -14.30
C GLN A 99 -33.38 48.69 -14.14
N ALA A 100 -32.20 49.10 -13.68
CA ALA A 100 -31.87 50.52 -13.55
C ALA A 100 -31.86 51.22 -14.92
N GLN A 101 -31.29 50.56 -15.94
CA GLN A 101 -31.28 51.09 -17.32
C GLN A 101 -32.69 51.16 -17.88
N ALA A 102 -33.52 50.16 -17.65
CA ALA A 102 -34.92 50.18 -18.11
C ALA A 102 -35.72 51.32 -17.48
N GLU A 103 -35.53 51.52 -16.18
CA GLU A 103 -36.20 52.66 -15.49
C GLU A 103 -35.73 54.00 -16.01
N GLN A 104 -34.45 54.13 -16.29
CA GLN A 104 -33.85 55.32 -16.88
C GLN A 104 -34.46 55.62 -18.26
N ILE A 105 -34.52 54.59 -19.12
CA ILE A 105 -35.10 54.70 -20.43
C ILE A 105 -36.56 55.13 -20.38
N LEU A 106 -37.33 54.50 -19.46
CA LEU A 106 -38.75 54.88 -19.25
C LEU A 106 -38.88 56.29 -18.74
N ALA A 107 -38.03 56.74 -17.84
CA ALA A 107 -38.02 58.11 -17.34
C ALA A 107 -37.72 59.13 -18.43
N ASP A 108 -36.72 58.81 -19.28
CA ASP A 108 -36.31 59.68 -20.40
C ASP A 108 -37.37 59.75 -21.48
N ALA A 109 -38.21 58.74 -21.65
CA ALA A 109 -39.26 58.67 -22.62
C ALA A 109 -40.53 59.43 -22.18
N ARG A 110 -40.58 59.70 -20.93
CA ARG A 110 -41.74 60.50 -20.38
C ARG A 110 -41.42 62.00 -20.46
#